data_a82c64c449fc48259da39d7081f393c0
#
_entry.id   a82c64c449fc48259da39d7081f393c0
#
_cell.length_a   1.000
_cell.length_b   1.000
_cell.length_c   1.000
_cell.angle_alpha   90.00
_cell.angle_beta   90.00
_cell.angle_gamma   90.00
#
_symmetry.space_group_name_H-M   'P 1'
#
loop_
_entity.id
_entity.type
_entity.pdbx_description
1 polymer ?
#
loop_
_entity_poly.entity_id
_entity_poly.type
_entity_poly.pdbx_seq_one_letter_code
_entity_poly.pdbx_strand_id
1 'polypeptide(L)'
;MMEMRFHGRGGQGAVTGVRLLSTALYYEGKFTMGIPMYGTERRGAPVQSFLRVSEGRIYERDLVHEPDMVVVLDPLLAKTVPVTQGLKKGGLVLVNHPRGGLETGIGGPFKVATVDATKVAMETIGRPITNTAILGAFAKVTGMVKLSSLEEAAHHQWSGRICDMNIKAMQKAYEVAVPAVDVSKVKMEEVKVQGRARKAGERDVSSWRLYRPVFNDAKCVGCKRCFILCPEVAIGMKNNKAAVNYQYCKGCGICMEECPTKAIDWVQETI
;
A
#
# COMPACT_ATOMS: atom_id res chain seq x y z
N MET A 1 -9.79 -9.54 -22.08
CA MET A 1 -9.99 -8.76 -20.86
C MET A 1 -8.85 -9.11 -19.91
N MET A 2 -8.26 -8.12 -19.24
CA MET A 2 -7.23 -8.33 -18.23
C MET A 2 -7.78 -7.92 -16.87
N GLU A 3 -7.51 -8.73 -15.85
CA GLU A 3 -8.03 -8.57 -14.50
C GLU A 3 -6.89 -8.38 -13.50
N MET A 4 -7.02 -7.38 -12.66
CA MET A 4 -5.98 -7.00 -11.70
C MET A 4 -6.55 -6.86 -10.30
N ARG A 5 -5.73 -7.22 -9.29
CA ARG A 5 -6.05 -7.03 -7.89
C ARG A 5 -4.96 -6.22 -7.22
N PHE A 6 -5.36 -5.15 -6.55
CA PHE A 6 -4.49 -4.27 -5.79
C PHE A 6 -4.65 -4.55 -4.31
N HIS A 7 -3.56 -4.79 -3.63
CA HIS A 7 -3.49 -4.95 -2.18
C HIS A 7 -2.78 -3.75 -1.56
N GLY A 8 -3.41 -3.13 -0.59
CA GLY A 8 -2.84 -2.03 0.18
C GLY A 8 -3.36 -2.01 1.60
N ARG A 9 -3.05 -0.93 2.31
CA ARG A 9 -3.66 -0.65 3.61
C ARG A 9 -4.55 0.57 3.53
N GLY A 10 -5.54 0.65 4.40
CA GLY A 10 -6.36 1.84 4.54
C GLY A 10 -5.50 3.09 4.76
N GLY A 11 -5.65 4.08 3.86
CA GLY A 11 -4.85 5.30 3.85
C GLY A 11 -3.64 5.30 2.90
N GLN A 12 -3.24 4.18 2.29
CA GLN A 12 -2.18 4.15 1.28
C GLN A 12 -2.66 4.47 -0.15
N GLY A 13 -3.96 4.64 -0.34
CA GLY A 13 -4.53 5.08 -1.62
C GLY A 13 -4.66 3.98 -2.67
N ALA A 14 -4.89 2.72 -2.31
CA ALA A 14 -5.11 1.63 -3.27
C ALA A 14 -6.29 1.94 -4.22
N VAL A 15 -7.42 2.41 -3.68
CA VAL A 15 -8.59 2.83 -4.49
C VAL A 15 -8.24 4.00 -5.41
N THR A 16 -7.51 5.00 -4.90
CA THR A 16 -7.05 6.15 -5.69
C THR A 16 -6.12 5.72 -6.81
N GLY A 17 -5.22 4.77 -6.55
CA GLY A 17 -4.32 4.19 -7.56
C GLY A 17 -5.09 3.48 -8.67
N VAL A 18 -6.07 2.64 -8.33
CA VAL A 18 -6.95 1.98 -9.32
C VAL A 18 -7.70 3.02 -10.15
N ARG A 19 -8.27 4.06 -9.52
CA ARG A 19 -8.99 5.13 -10.22
C ARG A 19 -8.06 5.87 -11.20
N LEU A 20 -6.86 6.24 -10.78
CA LEU A 20 -5.89 6.94 -11.61
C LEU A 20 -5.47 6.10 -12.81
N LEU A 21 -5.14 4.82 -12.59
CA LEU A 21 -4.80 3.88 -13.66
C LEU A 21 -5.96 3.66 -14.63
N SER A 22 -7.19 3.53 -14.11
CA SER A 22 -8.41 3.42 -14.91
C SER A 22 -8.58 4.64 -15.82
N THR A 23 -8.40 5.86 -15.29
CA THR A 23 -8.49 7.11 -16.05
C THR A 23 -7.42 7.20 -17.15
N ALA A 24 -6.17 6.87 -16.81
CA ALA A 24 -5.07 6.88 -17.77
C ALA A 24 -5.29 5.90 -18.93
N LEU A 25 -5.73 4.68 -18.63
CA LEU A 25 -6.07 3.68 -19.66
C LEU A 25 -7.27 4.09 -20.50
N TYR A 26 -8.25 4.78 -19.92
CA TYR A 26 -9.38 5.34 -20.65
C TYR A 26 -8.92 6.38 -21.69
N TYR A 27 -7.94 7.24 -21.35
CA TYR A 27 -7.36 8.18 -22.32
C TYR A 27 -6.64 7.47 -23.48
N GLU A 28 -6.19 6.25 -23.27
CA GLU A 28 -5.63 5.39 -24.33
C GLU A 28 -6.68 4.57 -25.09
N GLY A 29 -7.98 4.86 -24.89
CA GLY A 29 -9.09 4.24 -25.60
C GLY A 29 -9.50 2.87 -25.05
N LYS A 30 -9.03 2.46 -23.85
CA LYS A 30 -9.43 1.19 -23.24
C LYS A 30 -10.73 1.34 -22.46
N PHE A 31 -11.51 0.27 -22.42
CA PHE A 31 -12.62 0.14 -21.48
C PHE A 31 -12.07 -0.33 -20.14
N THR A 32 -12.43 0.37 -19.06
CA THR A 32 -11.94 0.07 -17.73
C THR A 32 -13.07 0.01 -16.72
N MET A 33 -12.93 -0.88 -15.73
CA MET A 33 -13.85 -0.97 -14.60
C MET A 33 -13.06 -1.14 -13.31
N GLY A 34 -13.01 -0.06 -12.50
CA GLY A 34 -12.44 -0.09 -11.16
C GLY A 34 -13.50 -0.51 -10.14
N ILE A 35 -13.22 -1.53 -9.34
CA ILE A 35 -14.11 -2.03 -8.29
C ILE A 35 -13.40 -1.82 -6.94
N PRO A 36 -13.73 -0.74 -6.21
CA PRO A 36 -13.22 -0.54 -4.86
C PRO A 36 -13.95 -1.48 -3.89
N MET A 37 -13.20 -2.18 -3.05
CA MET A 37 -13.80 -2.84 -1.90
C MET A 37 -13.77 -1.87 -0.71
N TYR A 38 -14.97 -1.44 -0.32
CA TYR A 38 -15.18 -0.70 0.92
C TYR A 38 -15.67 -1.66 1.98
N GLY A 39 -15.00 -1.71 3.10
CA GLY A 39 -15.42 -2.45 4.26
C GLY A 39 -15.43 -1.54 5.49
N THR A 40 -15.55 -2.12 6.67
CA THR A 40 -15.42 -1.44 7.95
C THR A 40 -13.96 -1.20 8.34
N GLU A 41 -13.07 -1.18 7.34
CA GLU A 41 -11.63 -1.10 7.55
C GLU A 41 -11.23 0.23 8.16
N ARG A 42 -10.50 0.12 9.25
CA ARG A 42 -9.81 1.24 9.86
C ARG A 42 -8.52 1.56 9.09
N ARG A 43 -8.04 2.77 9.23
CA ARG A 43 -6.72 3.16 8.70
C ARG A 43 -5.66 2.13 9.14
N GLY A 44 -4.90 1.60 8.17
CA GLY A 44 -3.87 0.58 8.37
C GLY A 44 -4.34 -0.87 8.14
N ALA A 45 -5.65 -1.17 8.16
CA ALA A 45 -6.15 -2.50 7.83
C ALA A 45 -5.88 -2.87 6.37
N PRO A 46 -5.66 -4.18 6.05
CA PRO A 46 -5.56 -4.64 4.67
C PRO A 46 -6.84 -4.30 3.87
N VAL A 47 -6.66 -3.75 2.69
CA VAL A 47 -7.75 -3.42 1.75
C VAL A 47 -7.41 -3.95 0.36
N GLN A 48 -8.44 -4.21 -0.43
CA GLN A 48 -8.33 -4.63 -1.82
C GLN A 48 -9.07 -3.67 -2.74
N SER A 49 -8.62 -3.59 -3.98
CA SER A 49 -9.33 -2.93 -5.07
C SER A 49 -9.05 -3.71 -6.34
N PHE A 50 -9.98 -3.71 -7.26
CA PHE A 50 -9.84 -4.47 -8.51
C PHE A 50 -9.95 -3.55 -9.71
N LEU A 51 -9.32 -3.95 -10.81
CA LEU A 51 -9.40 -3.27 -12.09
C LEU A 51 -9.54 -4.30 -13.19
N ARG A 52 -10.55 -4.12 -14.03
CA ARG A 52 -10.70 -4.79 -15.33
C ARG A 52 -10.36 -3.84 -16.45
N VAL A 53 -9.65 -4.34 -17.44
CA VAL A 53 -9.25 -3.60 -18.65
C VAL A 53 -9.56 -4.44 -19.88
N SER A 54 -10.20 -3.85 -20.89
CA SER A 54 -10.60 -4.54 -22.12
C SER A 54 -10.55 -3.61 -23.32
N GLU A 55 -10.43 -4.17 -24.51
CA GLU A 55 -10.61 -3.44 -25.79
C GLU A 55 -12.09 -3.15 -26.08
N GLY A 56 -13.02 -3.88 -25.48
CA GLY A 56 -14.46 -3.73 -25.65
C GLY A 56 -15.17 -3.51 -24.32
N ARG A 57 -16.49 -3.34 -24.37
CA ARG A 57 -17.31 -3.10 -23.17
C ARG A 57 -17.19 -4.24 -22.16
N ILE A 58 -17.10 -3.88 -20.87
CA ILE A 58 -17.01 -4.80 -19.74
C ILE A 58 -18.42 -4.94 -19.14
N TYR A 59 -18.91 -6.17 -19.08
CA TYR A 59 -20.23 -6.49 -18.53
C TYR A 59 -20.17 -7.17 -17.18
N GLU A 60 -19.04 -7.80 -16.86
CA GLU A 60 -18.79 -8.52 -15.62
C GLU A 60 -18.73 -7.54 -14.43
N ARG A 61 -19.54 -7.80 -13.39
CA ARG A 61 -19.71 -6.95 -12.21
C ARG A 61 -19.25 -7.59 -10.90
N ASP A 62 -18.90 -8.85 -10.94
CA ASP A 62 -18.39 -9.62 -9.82
C ASP A 62 -16.98 -9.21 -9.39
N LEU A 63 -16.50 -9.74 -8.28
CA LEU A 63 -15.13 -9.54 -7.83
C LEU A 63 -14.14 -10.36 -8.67
N VAL A 64 -12.92 -9.87 -8.79
CA VAL A 64 -11.84 -10.59 -9.48
C VAL A 64 -11.28 -11.68 -8.58
N HIS A 65 -11.59 -12.93 -8.88
CA HIS A 65 -11.12 -14.10 -8.14
C HIS A 65 -9.80 -14.64 -8.69
N GLU A 66 -9.64 -14.64 -10.01
CA GLU A 66 -8.47 -15.16 -10.71
C GLU A 66 -7.75 -14.04 -11.50
N PRO A 67 -7.02 -13.15 -10.83
CA PRO A 67 -6.36 -12.04 -11.50
C PRO A 67 -5.23 -12.52 -12.42
N ASP A 68 -5.00 -11.77 -13.51
CA ASP A 68 -3.82 -11.91 -14.36
C ASP A 68 -2.61 -11.21 -13.70
N MET A 69 -2.89 -10.22 -12.86
CA MET A 69 -1.87 -9.42 -12.20
C MET A 69 -2.28 -9.02 -10.78
N VAL A 70 -1.30 -9.00 -9.88
CA VAL A 70 -1.45 -8.51 -8.51
C VAL A 70 -0.47 -7.36 -8.27
N VAL A 71 -0.97 -6.27 -7.69
CA VAL A 71 -0.17 -5.11 -7.27
C VAL A 71 -0.23 -4.97 -5.76
N VAL A 72 0.93 -4.94 -5.10
CA VAL A 72 1.04 -4.90 -3.63
C VAL A 72 1.72 -3.60 -3.21
N LEU A 73 0.95 -2.69 -2.60
CA LEU A 73 1.42 -1.37 -2.18
C LEU A 73 2.23 -1.40 -0.88
N ASP A 74 2.05 -2.44 -0.08
CA ASP A 74 2.68 -2.58 1.23
C ASP A 74 3.46 -3.90 1.31
N PRO A 75 4.79 -3.85 1.51
CA PRO A 75 5.63 -5.06 1.50
C PRO A 75 5.27 -6.07 2.58
N LEU A 76 4.70 -5.62 3.71
CA LEU A 76 4.31 -6.51 4.80
C LEU A 76 3.03 -7.32 4.49
N LEU A 77 2.23 -6.87 3.52
CA LEU A 77 1.04 -7.62 3.11
C LEU A 77 1.39 -8.98 2.51
N ALA A 78 2.52 -9.09 1.81
CA ALA A 78 2.99 -10.37 1.27
C ALA A 78 3.22 -11.43 2.36
N LYS A 79 3.52 -11.01 3.61
CA LYS A 79 3.74 -11.89 4.76
C LYS A 79 2.47 -12.15 5.59
N THR A 80 1.42 -11.32 5.46
CA THR A 80 0.26 -11.33 6.35
C THR A 80 -1.05 -11.64 5.65
N VAL A 81 -1.07 -11.53 4.32
CA VAL A 81 -2.24 -11.78 3.47
C VAL A 81 -1.83 -12.68 2.31
N PRO A 82 -2.64 -13.66 1.88
CA PRO A 82 -2.35 -14.49 0.71
C PRO A 82 -2.54 -13.68 -0.59
N VAL A 83 -1.65 -12.72 -0.83
CA VAL A 83 -1.77 -11.75 -1.94
C VAL A 83 -1.79 -12.40 -3.32
N THR A 84 -1.21 -13.59 -3.47
CA THR A 84 -1.15 -14.34 -4.72
C THR A 84 -2.28 -15.36 -4.89
N GLN A 85 -3.21 -15.45 -3.93
CA GLN A 85 -4.33 -16.38 -4.01
C GLN A 85 -5.14 -16.16 -5.30
N GLY A 86 -5.34 -17.21 -6.10
CA GLY A 86 -6.06 -17.17 -7.36
C GLY A 86 -5.30 -16.51 -8.51
N LEU A 87 -4.05 -16.02 -8.32
CA LEU A 87 -3.25 -15.48 -9.42
C LEU A 87 -3.01 -16.56 -10.48
N LYS A 88 -3.33 -16.26 -11.73
CA LYS A 88 -3.18 -17.17 -12.85
C LYS A 88 -1.72 -17.60 -13.03
N LYS A 89 -1.49 -18.83 -13.48
CA LYS A 89 -0.17 -19.33 -13.83
C LYS A 89 0.48 -18.43 -14.91
N GLY A 90 1.72 -18.03 -14.68
CA GLY A 90 2.43 -17.07 -15.55
C GLY A 90 2.07 -15.62 -15.30
N GLY A 91 1.16 -15.32 -14.37
CA GLY A 91 0.76 -13.97 -13.99
C GLY A 91 1.91 -13.14 -13.42
N LEU A 92 1.67 -11.85 -13.19
CA LEU A 92 2.66 -10.90 -12.70
C LEU A 92 2.28 -10.36 -11.32
N VAL A 93 3.24 -10.31 -10.42
CA VAL A 93 3.14 -9.56 -9.15
C VAL A 93 4.06 -8.34 -9.24
N LEU A 94 3.52 -7.16 -9.05
CA LEU A 94 4.29 -5.94 -8.81
C LEU A 94 4.20 -5.59 -7.33
N VAL A 95 5.32 -5.57 -6.64
CA VAL A 95 5.33 -5.34 -5.19
C VAL A 95 6.23 -4.17 -4.81
N ASN A 96 5.73 -3.33 -3.89
CA ASN A 96 6.53 -2.34 -3.20
C ASN A 96 7.53 -3.06 -2.29
N HIS A 97 8.79 -3.15 -2.71
CA HIS A 97 9.84 -3.83 -1.95
C HIS A 97 11.21 -3.20 -2.25
N PRO A 98 12.07 -2.98 -1.23
CA PRO A 98 13.37 -2.31 -1.42
C PRO A 98 14.41 -3.18 -2.17
N ARG A 99 14.16 -4.49 -2.30
CA ARG A 99 15.06 -5.45 -2.95
C ARG A 99 14.39 -6.10 -4.15
N GLY A 100 15.16 -6.91 -4.90
CA GLY A 100 14.67 -7.61 -6.08
C GLY A 100 13.60 -8.68 -5.81
N GLY A 101 12.94 -9.13 -6.87
CA GLY A 101 11.79 -10.03 -6.80
C GLY A 101 12.03 -11.35 -6.05
N LEU A 102 13.25 -11.89 -6.12
CA LEU A 102 13.63 -13.14 -5.40
C LEU A 102 13.68 -12.99 -3.88
N GLU A 103 13.80 -11.76 -3.38
CA GLU A 103 13.95 -11.45 -1.95
C GLU A 103 12.62 -11.06 -1.29
N THR A 104 11.53 -11.04 -2.06
CA THR A 104 10.20 -10.63 -1.56
C THR A 104 9.53 -11.67 -0.67
N GLY A 105 10.02 -12.92 -0.69
CA GLY A 105 9.35 -14.08 -0.06
C GLY A 105 8.10 -14.55 -0.82
N ILE A 106 7.80 -13.96 -1.98
CA ILE A 106 6.70 -14.39 -2.85
C ILE A 106 7.23 -15.47 -3.79
N GLY A 107 6.62 -16.65 -3.76
CA GLY A 107 6.97 -17.78 -4.62
C GLY A 107 5.76 -18.35 -5.35
N GLY A 108 5.98 -19.06 -6.46
CA GLY A 108 4.93 -19.71 -7.23
C GLY A 108 5.12 -19.58 -8.75
N PRO A 109 4.22 -20.14 -9.56
CA PRO A 109 4.36 -20.22 -11.02
C PRO A 109 4.02 -18.88 -11.70
N PHE A 110 4.67 -17.79 -11.27
CA PHE A 110 4.47 -16.42 -11.77
C PHE A 110 5.76 -15.61 -11.72
N LYS A 111 5.72 -14.36 -12.15
CA LYS A 111 6.83 -13.42 -12.17
C LYS A 111 6.62 -12.34 -11.12
N VAL A 112 7.72 -11.85 -10.52
CA VAL A 112 7.68 -10.78 -9.54
C VAL A 112 8.59 -9.63 -9.99
N ALA A 113 8.00 -8.44 -10.08
CA ALA A 113 8.69 -7.17 -10.27
C ALA A 113 8.63 -6.34 -8.98
N THR A 114 9.63 -5.49 -8.75
CA THR A 114 9.70 -4.69 -7.53
C THR A 114 9.99 -3.22 -7.82
N VAL A 115 9.63 -2.38 -6.87
CA VAL A 115 10.03 -0.99 -6.77
C VAL A 115 10.01 -0.57 -5.30
N ASP A 116 11.01 0.17 -4.84
CA ASP A 116 10.96 0.80 -3.52
C ASP A 116 10.08 2.07 -3.57
N ALA A 117 8.77 1.84 -3.73
CA ALA A 117 7.77 2.90 -3.81
C ALA A 117 7.69 3.71 -2.50
N THR A 118 8.03 3.10 -1.37
CA THR A 118 8.07 3.79 -0.07
C THR A 118 9.18 4.84 -0.04
N LYS A 119 10.39 4.47 -0.45
CA LYS A 119 11.52 5.40 -0.55
C LYS A 119 11.21 6.52 -1.53
N VAL A 120 10.74 6.18 -2.72
CA VAL A 120 10.34 7.17 -3.74
C VAL A 120 9.30 8.14 -3.19
N ALA A 121 8.23 7.66 -2.53
CA ALA A 121 7.19 8.51 -1.96
C ALA A 121 7.73 9.42 -0.85
N MET A 122 8.61 8.92 0.03
CA MET A 122 9.24 9.73 1.08
C MET A 122 10.12 10.84 0.49
N GLU A 123 10.87 10.57 -0.57
CA GLU A 123 11.76 11.56 -1.22
C GLU A 123 11.00 12.61 -2.05
N THR A 124 9.82 12.26 -2.60
CA THR A 124 9.08 13.14 -3.51
C THR A 124 7.88 13.82 -2.84
N ILE A 125 7.12 13.06 -2.03
CA ILE A 125 5.88 13.50 -1.39
C ILE A 125 6.10 13.85 0.09
N GLY A 126 7.16 13.29 0.72
CA GLY A 126 7.44 13.43 2.16
C GLY A 126 6.54 12.57 3.06
N ARG A 127 5.76 11.65 2.48
CA ARG A 127 4.84 10.73 3.18
C ARG A 127 4.84 9.36 2.50
N PRO A 128 4.63 8.24 3.24
CA PRO A 128 4.63 6.89 2.66
C PRO A 128 3.32 6.57 1.92
N ILE A 129 2.92 7.43 1.00
CA ILE A 129 1.74 7.25 0.14
C ILE A 129 2.24 6.71 -1.20
N THR A 130 2.24 5.40 -1.35
CA THR A 130 2.95 4.68 -2.41
C THR A 130 2.16 4.51 -3.71
N ASN A 131 0.89 4.90 -3.75
CA ASN A 131 -0.03 4.64 -4.86
C ASN A 131 0.45 5.17 -6.21
N THR A 132 0.91 6.42 -6.28
CA THR A 132 1.39 7.00 -7.55
C THR A 132 2.77 6.46 -7.93
N ALA A 133 3.68 6.30 -6.97
CA ALA A 133 4.97 5.69 -7.23
C ALA A 133 4.82 4.29 -7.83
N ILE A 134 3.95 3.44 -7.26
CA ILE A 134 3.77 2.08 -7.81
C ILE A 134 3.16 2.09 -9.20
N LEU A 135 2.35 3.10 -9.58
CA LEU A 135 1.81 3.23 -10.93
C LEU A 135 2.89 3.63 -11.96
N GLY A 136 3.87 4.43 -11.58
CA GLY A 136 5.04 4.69 -12.42
C GLY A 136 5.82 3.42 -12.72
N ALA A 137 6.09 2.59 -11.70
CA ALA A 137 6.71 1.29 -11.86
C ALA A 137 5.82 0.32 -12.69
N PHE A 138 4.50 0.36 -12.47
CA PHE A 138 3.54 -0.41 -13.25
C PHE A 138 3.67 -0.11 -14.75
N ALA A 139 3.69 1.17 -15.13
CA ALA A 139 3.86 1.57 -16.54
C ALA A 139 5.16 1.02 -17.12
N LYS A 140 6.28 1.08 -16.38
CA LYS A 140 7.59 0.56 -16.82
C LYS A 140 7.59 -0.93 -17.02
N VAL A 141 7.06 -1.67 -16.03
CA VAL A 141 7.16 -3.14 -15.99
C VAL A 141 6.19 -3.79 -16.96
N THR A 142 5.01 -3.22 -17.17
CA THR A 142 3.95 -3.82 -17.97
C THR A 142 3.86 -3.29 -19.40
N GLY A 143 4.25 -2.04 -19.61
CA GLY A 143 4.01 -1.34 -20.88
C GLY A 143 2.53 -1.16 -21.24
N MET A 144 1.61 -1.44 -20.30
CA MET A 144 0.15 -1.40 -20.56
C MET A 144 -0.41 0.01 -20.62
N VAL A 145 0.27 0.96 -20.01
CA VAL A 145 -0.11 2.38 -19.94
C VAL A 145 1.13 3.22 -20.15
N LYS A 146 1.01 4.34 -20.86
CA LYS A 146 2.09 5.31 -21.01
C LYS A 146 2.23 6.13 -19.74
N LEU A 147 3.47 6.49 -19.40
CA LEU A 147 3.72 7.38 -18.27
C LEU A 147 3.00 8.74 -18.47
N SER A 148 3.01 9.29 -19.69
CA SER A 148 2.31 10.52 -20.04
C SER A 148 0.80 10.47 -19.77
N SER A 149 0.16 9.33 -20.01
CA SER A 149 -1.27 9.15 -19.73
C SER A 149 -1.56 9.11 -18.23
N LEU A 150 -0.64 8.56 -17.42
CA LEU A 150 -0.72 8.62 -15.96
C LEU A 150 -0.52 10.05 -15.44
N GLU A 151 0.39 10.82 -16.04
CA GLU A 151 0.62 12.23 -15.69
C GLU A 151 -0.61 13.09 -16.03
N GLU A 152 -1.22 12.87 -17.19
CA GLU A 152 -2.47 13.53 -17.58
C GLU A 152 -3.61 13.19 -16.59
N ALA A 153 -3.77 11.93 -16.23
CA ALA A 153 -4.74 11.51 -15.23
C ALA A 153 -4.47 12.15 -13.86
N ALA A 154 -3.20 12.37 -13.49
CA ALA A 154 -2.84 13.06 -12.26
C ALA A 154 -3.24 14.54 -12.28
N HIS A 155 -3.13 15.23 -13.40
CA HIS A 155 -3.60 16.61 -13.56
C HIS A 155 -5.13 16.74 -13.41
N HIS A 156 -5.89 15.72 -13.80
CA HIS A 156 -7.33 15.68 -13.54
C HIS A 156 -7.69 15.38 -12.08
N GLN A 157 -6.84 14.64 -11.38
CA GLN A 157 -7.11 14.24 -9.98
C GLN A 157 -6.66 15.28 -8.96
N TRP A 158 -5.56 16.00 -9.25
CA TRP A 158 -4.94 16.98 -8.34
C TRP A 158 -4.50 18.23 -9.08
N SER A 159 -4.29 19.31 -8.35
CA SER A 159 -3.76 20.58 -8.86
C SER A 159 -2.56 21.07 -8.06
N GLY A 160 -1.78 21.95 -8.67
CA GLY A 160 -0.64 22.63 -8.05
C GLY A 160 0.40 21.65 -7.47
N ARG A 161 1.05 22.04 -6.38
CA ARG A 161 2.16 21.30 -5.77
C ARG A 161 1.88 19.83 -5.49
N ILE A 162 0.64 19.47 -5.15
CA ILE A 162 0.28 18.08 -4.89
C ILE A 162 0.37 17.27 -6.17
N CYS A 163 -0.12 17.80 -7.29
CA CYS A 163 0.00 17.16 -8.60
C CYS A 163 1.46 16.94 -8.97
N ASP A 164 2.28 18.00 -8.88
CA ASP A 164 3.71 17.96 -9.24
C ASP A 164 4.48 16.90 -8.44
N MET A 165 4.21 16.80 -7.14
CA MET A 165 4.85 15.79 -6.27
C MET A 165 4.46 14.36 -6.68
N ASN A 166 3.20 14.13 -7.03
CA ASN A 166 2.73 12.82 -7.46
C ASN A 166 3.29 12.43 -8.83
N ILE A 167 3.38 13.38 -9.77
CA ILE A 167 4.03 13.17 -11.09
C ILE A 167 5.49 12.82 -10.90
N LYS A 168 6.24 13.58 -10.09
CA LYS A 168 7.64 13.26 -9.76
C LYS A 168 7.80 11.87 -9.15
N ALA A 169 6.86 11.45 -8.30
CA ALA A 169 6.88 10.10 -7.74
C ALA A 169 6.69 9.02 -8.82
N MET A 170 5.80 9.21 -9.78
CA MET A 170 5.61 8.31 -10.91
C MET A 170 6.84 8.22 -11.79
N GLN A 171 7.41 9.37 -12.20
CA GLN A 171 8.61 9.46 -13.03
C GLN A 171 9.79 8.74 -12.37
N LYS A 172 10.08 9.06 -11.10
CA LYS A 172 11.18 8.45 -10.38
C LYS A 172 11.00 6.94 -10.21
N ALA A 173 9.80 6.49 -9.87
CA ALA A 173 9.51 5.06 -9.75
C ALA A 173 9.60 4.32 -11.10
N TYR A 174 9.22 4.97 -12.20
CA TYR A 174 9.40 4.45 -13.55
C TYR A 174 10.88 4.16 -13.86
N GLU A 175 11.78 5.07 -13.46
CA GLU A 175 13.23 4.92 -13.69
C GLU A 175 13.85 3.78 -12.85
N VAL A 176 13.46 3.66 -11.57
CA VAL A 176 14.08 2.73 -10.61
C VAL A 176 13.38 1.38 -10.49
N ALA A 177 12.30 1.14 -11.22
CA ALA A 177 11.57 -0.13 -11.19
C ALA A 177 12.44 -1.29 -11.64
N VAL A 178 12.45 -2.37 -10.85
CA VAL A 178 13.19 -3.60 -11.14
C VAL A 178 12.33 -4.52 -12.00
N PRO A 179 12.85 -5.02 -13.12
CA PRO A 179 12.12 -5.92 -14.01
C PRO A 179 11.64 -7.20 -13.34
N ALA A 180 10.61 -7.79 -13.91
CA ALA A 180 10.02 -9.03 -13.41
C ALA A 180 10.98 -10.22 -13.58
N VAL A 181 11.13 -11.01 -12.51
CA VAL A 181 11.90 -12.26 -12.47
C VAL A 181 10.97 -13.44 -12.17
N ASP A 182 11.33 -14.61 -12.68
CA ASP A 182 10.62 -15.87 -12.38
C ASP A 182 10.92 -16.29 -10.94
N VAL A 183 9.87 -16.56 -10.17
CA VAL A 183 9.95 -16.95 -8.76
C VAL A 183 9.45 -18.39 -8.52
N SER A 184 9.31 -19.20 -9.56
CA SER A 184 8.80 -20.58 -9.46
C SER A 184 9.61 -21.48 -8.52
N LYS A 185 10.89 -21.18 -8.31
CA LYS A 185 11.79 -21.90 -7.40
C LYS A 185 11.82 -21.35 -5.97
N VAL A 186 11.19 -20.20 -5.72
CA VAL A 186 11.12 -19.57 -4.39
C VAL A 186 10.07 -20.31 -3.56
N LYS A 187 10.47 -20.86 -2.41
CA LYS A 187 9.51 -21.45 -1.46
C LYS A 187 8.74 -20.35 -0.76
N MET A 188 7.41 -20.35 -0.89
CA MET A 188 6.54 -19.47 -0.10
C MET A 188 6.50 -19.94 1.35
N GLU A 189 6.65 -19.01 2.29
CA GLU A 189 6.22 -19.25 3.67
C GLU A 189 4.68 -19.28 3.71
N GLU A 190 4.12 -20.27 4.39
CA GLU A 190 2.65 -20.34 4.56
C GLU A 190 2.16 -19.13 5.35
N VAL A 191 1.33 -18.30 4.71
CA VAL A 191 0.66 -17.19 5.39
C VAL A 191 -0.43 -17.76 6.28
N LYS A 192 -0.20 -17.79 7.59
CA LYS A 192 -1.22 -18.17 8.58
C LYS A 192 -2.27 -17.06 8.67
N VAL A 193 -3.38 -17.23 7.95
CA VAL A 193 -4.52 -16.32 8.05
C VAL A 193 -5.16 -16.48 9.43
N GLN A 194 -5.02 -15.47 10.28
CA GLN A 194 -5.68 -15.48 11.60
C GLN A 194 -7.18 -15.14 11.42
N GLY A 195 -7.99 -16.17 11.23
CA GLY A 195 -9.41 -16.07 10.86
C GLY A 195 -10.41 -16.01 12.02
N ARG A 196 -10.09 -15.44 13.20
CA ARG A 196 -11.07 -15.26 14.28
C ARG A 196 -11.18 -13.79 14.67
N ALA A 197 -12.43 -13.29 14.72
CA ALA A 197 -12.75 -12.05 15.41
C ALA A 197 -12.35 -12.17 16.89
N ARG A 198 -11.32 -11.42 17.32
CA ARG A 198 -10.88 -11.36 18.72
C ARG A 198 -11.53 -10.16 19.40
N LYS A 199 -11.69 -10.24 20.71
CA LYS A 199 -12.17 -9.10 21.51
C LYS A 199 -11.25 -7.89 21.34
N ALA A 200 -11.80 -6.69 21.50
CA ALA A 200 -10.99 -5.46 21.53
C ALA A 200 -9.90 -5.60 22.60
N GLY A 201 -8.63 -5.32 22.25
CA GLY A 201 -7.48 -5.53 23.12
C GLY A 201 -6.79 -6.91 23.00
N GLU A 202 -7.32 -7.83 22.19
CA GLU A 202 -6.68 -9.12 21.92
C GLU A 202 -6.10 -9.22 20.49
N ARG A 203 -6.30 -8.18 19.68
CA ARG A 203 -5.88 -8.17 18.29
C ARG A 203 -4.48 -7.60 18.15
N ASP A 204 -3.52 -8.45 17.85
CA ASP A 204 -2.20 -7.98 17.41
C ASP A 204 -2.31 -7.32 16.03
N VAL A 205 -2.01 -6.02 15.98
CA VAL A 205 -1.99 -5.22 14.75
C VAL A 205 -0.58 -4.70 14.45
N SER A 206 0.43 -5.22 15.12
CA SER A 206 1.83 -4.79 14.96
C SER A 206 2.32 -4.92 13.51
N SER A 207 1.87 -5.95 12.79
CA SER A 207 2.20 -6.17 11.37
C SER A 207 1.53 -5.17 10.40
N TRP A 208 0.67 -4.27 10.89
CA TRP A 208 -0.03 -3.31 10.04
C TRP A 208 0.75 -2.00 9.81
N ARG A 209 1.85 -1.79 10.53
CA ARG A 209 2.61 -0.54 10.46
C ARG A 209 3.90 -0.68 9.67
N LEU A 210 4.19 0.34 8.87
CA LEU A 210 5.50 0.58 8.24
C LEU A 210 6.36 1.51 9.07
N TYR A 211 5.71 2.36 9.87
CA TYR A 211 6.33 3.32 10.76
C TYR A 211 5.73 3.21 12.14
N ARG A 212 6.52 3.44 13.17
CA ARG A 212 6.08 3.44 14.57
C ARG A 212 6.34 4.79 15.23
N PRO A 213 5.45 5.23 16.14
CA PRO A 213 5.70 6.38 16.98
C PRO A 213 6.74 6.03 18.06
N VAL A 214 7.76 6.85 18.21
CA VAL A 214 8.74 6.78 19.31
C VAL A 214 8.56 8.00 20.18
N PHE A 215 8.28 7.77 21.47
CA PHE A 215 7.94 8.83 22.41
C PHE A 215 9.20 9.36 23.09
N ASN A 216 9.35 10.69 23.11
CA ASN A 216 10.41 11.39 23.84
C ASN A 216 9.87 11.91 25.16
N ASP A 217 10.25 11.26 26.25
CA ASP A 217 9.77 11.58 27.60
C ASP A 217 10.18 12.99 28.06
N ALA A 218 11.31 13.51 27.59
CA ALA A 218 11.77 14.85 27.95
C ALA A 218 10.88 15.94 27.38
N LYS A 219 10.34 15.74 26.18
CA LYS A 219 9.42 16.67 25.51
C LYS A 219 7.95 16.44 25.89
N CYS A 220 7.60 15.28 26.43
CA CYS A 220 6.23 14.92 26.76
C CYS A 220 5.75 15.69 28.01
N VAL A 221 4.65 16.42 27.87
CA VAL A 221 4.01 17.20 28.97
C VAL A 221 2.81 16.48 29.61
N GLY A 222 2.53 15.23 29.22
CA GLY A 222 1.44 14.45 29.82
C GLY A 222 0.03 14.94 29.44
N CYS A 223 -0.15 15.64 28.33
CA CYS A 223 -1.44 16.24 27.92
C CYS A 223 -2.54 15.23 27.54
N LYS A 224 -2.24 13.95 27.46
CA LYS A 224 -3.14 12.82 27.16
C LYS A 224 -3.82 12.83 25.79
N ARG A 225 -3.57 13.78 24.89
CA ARG A 225 -4.18 13.81 23.55
C ARG A 225 -3.94 12.51 22.77
N CYS A 226 -2.70 12.04 22.72
CA CYS A 226 -2.33 10.78 22.07
C CYS A 226 -3.03 9.57 22.68
N PHE A 227 -3.26 9.54 24.00
CA PHE A 227 -4.01 8.49 24.68
C PHE A 227 -5.49 8.49 24.29
N ILE A 228 -6.15 9.65 24.34
CA ILE A 228 -7.59 9.78 24.05
C ILE A 228 -7.88 9.49 22.58
N LEU A 229 -7.02 9.95 21.67
CA LEU A 229 -7.25 9.85 20.24
C LEU A 229 -6.75 8.53 19.62
N CYS A 230 -6.12 7.64 20.40
CA CYS A 230 -5.63 6.36 19.88
C CYS A 230 -6.78 5.40 19.52
N PRO A 231 -7.02 5.09 18.24
CA PRO A 231 -8.15 4.25 17.84
C PRO A 231 -8.00 2.78 18.23
N GLU A 232 -6.79 2.32 18.56
CA GLU A 232 -6.50 0.95 19.00
C GLU A 232 -6.26 0.85 20.50
N VAL A 233 -6.42 1.97 21.25
CA VAL A 233 -6.15 2.04 22.69
C VAL A 233 -4.74 1.52 23.04
N ALA A 234 -3.79 1.69 22.11
CA ALA A 234 -2.41 1.21 22.24
C ALA A 234 -1.51 2.10 23.12
N ILE A 235 -1.99 3.27 23.54
CA ILE A 235 -1.22 4.23 24.32
C ILE A 235 -1.77 4.27 25.74
N GLY A 236 -0.90 4.04 26.72
CA GLY A 236 -1.17 4.22 28.14
C GLY A 236 -0.44 5.43 28.72
N MET A 237 -0.67 5.71 30.01
CA MET A 237 0.06 6.73 30.74
C MET A 237 0.84 6.08 31.89
N LYS A 238 2.15 6.36 31.97
CA LYS A 238 3.04 5.91 33.07
C LYS A 238 3.82 7.11 33.58
N ASN A 239 3.76 7.39 34.89
CA ASN A 239 4.40 8.54 35.49
C ASN A 239 4.09 9.87 34.76
N ASN A 240 2.83 10.07 34.41
CA ASN A 240 2.34 11.22 33.62
C ASN A 240 2.98 11.38 32.23
N LYS A 241 3.62 10.35 31.69
CA LYS A 241 4.18 10.29 30.33
C LYS A 241 3.43 9.26 29.50
N ALA A 242 3.34 9.48 28.19
CA ALA A 242 2.70 8.54 27.29
C ALA A 242 3.62 7.34 27.01
N ALA A 243 3.07 6.13 27.09
CA ALA A 243 3.76 4.89 26.77
C ALA A 243 2.92 4.09 25.78
N VAL A 244 3.55 3.54 24.73
CA VAL A 244 2.88 2.79 23.69
C VAL A 244 3.09 1.28 23.84
N ASN A 245 2.01 0.52 23.68
CA ASN A 245 2.08 -0.92 23.46
C ASN A 245 2.09 -1.19 21.95
N TYR A 246 3.25 -1.54 21.42
CA TYR A 246 3.43 -1.75 19.99
C TYR A 246 2.67 -2.95 19.44
N GLN A 247 2.27 -3.92 20.25
CA GLN A 247 1.44 -5.05 19.82
C GLN A 247 0.07 -4.56 19.28
N TYR A 248 -0.47 -3.49 19.86
CA TYR A 248 -1.76 -2.91 19.48
C TYR A 248 -1.64 -1.63 18.64
N CYS A 249 -0.42 -1.15 18.40
CA CYS A 249 -0.19 0.05 17.58
C CYS A 249 -0.18 -0.32 16.09
N LYS A 250 -1.10 0.26 15.32
CA LYS A 250 -1.17 0.07 13.86
C LYS A 250 -0.41 1.12 13.04
N GLY A 251 0.33 2.04 13.67
CA GLY A 251 1.09 3.05 12.96
C GLY A 251 0.25 4.07 12.18
N CYS A 252 -0.86 4.54 12.72
CA CYS A 252 -1.74 5.47 12.00
C CYS A 252 -1.28 6.94 12.01
N GLY A 253 -0.31 7.30 12.87
CA GLY A 253 0.28 8.64 12.94
C GLY A 253 -0.54 9.70 13.70
N ILE A 254 -1.79 9.43 14.10
CA ILE A 254 -2.65 10.42 14.79
C ILE A 254 -1.97 11.00 16.04
N CYS A 255 -1.33 10.15 16.84
CA CYS A 255 -0.65 10.60 18.07
C CYS A 255 0.50 11.58 17.80
N MET A 256 1.21 11.43 16.69
CA MET A 256 2.30 12.32 16.27
C MET A 256 1.74 13.66 15.80
N GLU A 257 0.75 13.64 14.92
CA GLU A 257 0.13 14.87 14.38
C GLU A 257 -0.50 15.74 15.47
N GLU A 258 -1.16 15.10 16.43
CA GLU A 258 -1.86 15.76 17.52
C GLU A 258 -0.97 16.14 18.73
N CYS A 259 0.32 15.82 18.67
CA CYS A 259 1.22 16.13 19.79
C CYS A 259 1.60 17.62 19.81
N PRO A 260 1.17 18.41 20.82
CA PRO A 260 1.41 19.84 20.85
C PRO A 260 2.89 20.21 21.04
N THR A 261 3.65 19.34 21.69
CA THR A 261 5.09 19.56 21.97
C THR A 261 6.01 18.84 20.98
N LYS A 262 5.45 18.20 19.94
CA LYS A 262 6.22 17.40 18.99
C LYS A 262 7.14 16.38 19.68
N ALA A 263 6.62 15.72 20.73
CA ALA A 263 7.34 14.75 21.53
C ALA A 263 7.30 13.33 20.94
N ILE A 264 6.88 13.15 19.69
CA ILE A 264 6.72 11.83 19.08
C ILE A 264 7.41 11.85 17.72
N ASP A 265 8.47 11.06 17.61
CA ASP A 265 9.19 10.82 16.36
C ASP A 265 8.55 9.67 15.57
N TRP A 266 8.74 9.67 14.26
CA TRP A 266 8.16 8.69 13.33
C TRP A 266 9.28 7.86 12.74
N VAL A 267 9.44 6.62 13.20
CA VAL A 267 10.56 5.76 12.82
C VAL A 267 10.09 4.60 11.96
N GLN A 268 10.78 4.34 10.87
CA GLN A 268 10.49 3.21 9.98
C GLN A 268 10.77 1.89 10.69
N GLU A 269 9.85 0.93 10.56
CA GLU A 269 10.10 -0.45 10.99
C GLU A 269 11.12 -1.09 10.04
N THR A 270 12.06 -1.82 10.59
CA THR A 270 12.96 -2.68 9.81
C THR A 270 12.17 -3.88 9.27
N ILE A 271 12.15 -4.05 7.97
CA ILE A 271 11.49 -5.15 7.27
C ILE A 271 12.39 -6.38 7.26
#